data_63f39f7e9409c0c7211bd955f32b0496
#
_entry.id   63f39f7e9409c0c7211bd955f32b0496
#
_cell.length_a   1.000
_cell.length_b   1.000
_cell.length_c   1.000
_cell.angle_alpha   90.00
_cell.angle_beta   90.00
_cell.angle_gamma   90.00
#
_symmetry.space_group_name_H-M   'P 1'
#
loop_
_entity.id
_entity.type
_entity.pdbx_description
1 polymer ?
#
loop_
_entity_poly.entity_id
_entity_poly.type
_entity_poly.pdbx_seq_one_letter_code
_entity_poly.pdbx_strand_id
1 'polypeptide(L)'
;DGTLADTMPAHFRAWTSMLDGHGIPFPEPRFYAMGGMPTAQIIRVLAAEVGAVVADIAAMVEEKERLFLQHLDSLAPIVPVVAIAAAYRGKLPMAVASGGYRDVVRSTLERLQLREWFATMVTAEDTARHKPEPDVFLEAARRLGVVAGECAVFEDTDIGLEAARRAGMLGVDVRPWGKV
;
A
#
# COMPACT_ATOMS: atom_id res chain seq x y z
N ASP A 1 -1.47 -3.34 1.33
CA ASP A 1 -0.42 -4.10 0.66
C ASP A 1 0.59 -4.55 1.71
N GLY A 2 1.07 -5.79 1.64
CA GLY A 2 2.12 -6.32 2.52
C GLY A 2 1.81 -6.39 4.03
N THR A 3 0.69 -5.83 4.47
CA THR A 3 0.28 -5.77 5.87
C THR A 3 -0.99 -6.59 6.13
N LEU A 4 -2.15 -6.20 5.59
CA LEU A 4 -3.40 -6.98 5.69
C LEU A 4 -3.51 -8.05 4.60
N ALA A 5 -2.95 -7.77 3.44
CA ALA A 5 -3.06 -8.58 2.23
C ALA A 5 -1.68 -8.83 1.61
N ASP A 6 -1.41 -10.07 1.23
CA ASP A 6 -0.26 -10.40 0.38
C ASP A 6 -0.58 -10.05 -1.06
N THR A 7 -0.32 -8.78 -1.40
CA THR A 7 -0.60 -8.20 -2.72
C THR A 7 0.65 -8.11 -3.59
N MET A 8 1.85 -8.27 -3.02
CA MET A 8 3.10 -8.01 -3.72
C MET A 8 3.29 -8.88 -4.97
N PRO A 9 2.96 -10.18 -4.97
CA PRO A 9 3.04 -10.98 -6.20
C PRO A 9 2.09 -10.52 -7.30
N ALA A 10 0.89 -10.03 -6.93
CA ALA A 10 -0.08 -9.49 -7.90
C ALA A 10 0.40 -8.14 -8.46
N HIS A 11 0.94 -7.27 -7.59
CA HIS A 11 1.57 -6.03 -8.05
C HIS A 11 2.74 -6.29 -8.98
N PHE A 12 3.61 -7.25 -8.67
CA PHE A 12 4.75 -7.57 -9.52
C PHE A 12 4.30 -8.02 -10.92
N ARG A 13 3.28 -8.89 -11.01
CA ARG A 13 2.69 -9.28 -12.31
C ARG A 13 2.14 -8.09 -13.07
N ALA A 14 1.40 -7.21 -12.41
CA ALA A 14 0.85 -6.02 -13.05
C ALA A 14 1.95 -5.07 -13.56
N TRP A 15 3.00 -4.87 -12.76
CA TRP A 15 4.16 -4.07 -13.15
C TRP A 15 4.88 -4.65 -14.35
N THR A 16 5.19 -5.96 -14.35
CA THR A 16 5.90 -6.64 -15.44
C THR A 16 5.09 -6.53 -16.72
N SER A 17 3.80 -6.85 -16.67
CA SER A 17 2.94 -6.80 -17.86
C SER A 17 2.85 -5.40 -18.46
N MET A 18 2.77 -4.35 -17.65
CA MET A 18 2.71 -2.98 -18.15
C MET A 18 4.08 -2.53 -18.71
N LEU A 19 5.18 -2.75 -17.98
CA LEU A 19 6.51 -2.27 -18.37
C LEU A 19 7.10 -3.03 -19.56
N ASP A 20 6.77 -4.30 -19.74
CA ASP A 20 7.17 -5.10 -20.91
C ASP A 20 6.67 -4.45 -22.20
N GLY A 21 5.46 -3.91 -22.21
CA GLY A 21 4.90 -3.16 -23.34
C GLY A 21 5.68 -1.87 -23.69
N HIS A 22 6.45 -1.35 -22.74
CA HIS A 22 7.25 -0.14 -22.89
C HIS A 22 8.77 -0.41 -23.00
N GLY A 23 9.19 -1.68 -22.97
CA GLY A 23 10.61 -2.05 -23.04
C GLY A 23 11.42 -1.63 -21.80
N ILE A 24 10.78 -1.46 -20.65
CA ILE A 24 11.39 -1.03 -19.40
C ILE A 24 11.55 -2.25 -18.48
N PRO A 25 12.77 -2.74 -18.19
CA PRO A 25 12.97 -3.89 -17.32
C PRO A 25 12.70 -3.53 -15.85
N PHE A 26 12.02 -4.43 -15.13
CA PHE A 26 11.80 -4.29 -13.69
C PHE A 26 12.04 -5.63 -12.99
N PRO A 27 13.30 -5.99 -12.70
CA PRO A 27 13.63 -7.21 -12.00
C PRO A 27 12.98 -7.30 -10.61
N GLU A 28 12.55 -8.49 -10.23
CA GLU A 28 11.84 -8.73 -8.97
C GLU A 28 12.57 -8.21 -7.72
N PRO A 29 13.91 -8.37 -7.56
CA PRO A 29 14.62 -7.78 -6.42
C PRO A 29 14.52 -6.24 -6.39
N ARG A 30 14.53 -5.60 -7.56
CA ARG A 30 14.38 -4.15 -7.67
C ARG A 30 12.97 -3.70 -7.31
N PHE A 31 11.96 -4.47 -7.73
CA PHE A 31 10.56 -4.23 -7.36
C PHE A 31 10.37 -4.22 -5.85
N TYR A 32 10.87 -5.23 -5.13
CA TYR A 32 10.76 -5.27 -3.67
C TYR A 32 11.54 -4.14 -2.99
N ALA A 33 12.71 -3.75 -3.52
CA ALA A 33 13.50 -2.65 -3.00
C ALA A 33 12.81 -1.28 -3.14
N MET A 34 11.87 -1.13 -4.08
CA MET A 34 11.10 0.09 -4.31
C MET A 34 9.70 0.04 -3.66
N GLY A 35 9.44 -0.96 -2.82
CA GLY A 35 8.17 -1.11 -2.11
C GLY A 35 7.80 0.14 -1.31
N GLY A 36 6.53 0.54 -1.38
CA GLY A 36 6.01 1.73 -0.71
C GLY A 36 6.22 3.06 -1.44
N MET A 37 7.02 3.09 -2.52
CA MET A 37 7.13 4.29 -3.35
C MET A 37 5.86 4.48 -4.21
N PRO A 38 5.46 5.74 -4.49
CA PRO A 38 4.35 6.04 -5.41
C PRO A 38 4.61 5.48 -6.82
N THR A 39 3.58 4.87 -7.42
CA THR A 39 3.64 4.26 -8.77
C THR A 39 4.25 5.21 -9.81
N ALA A 40 3.79 6.46 -9.87
CA ALA A 40 4.32 7.46 -10.80
C ALA A 40 5.82 7.76 -10.60
N GLN A 41 6.31 7.70 -9.37
CA GLN A 41 7.72 7.91 -9.06
C GLN A 41 8.57 6.72 -9.52
N ILE A 42 8.10 5.49 -9.29
CA ILE A 42 8.76 4.28 -9.78
C ILE A 42 8.90 4.33 -11.31
N ILE A 43 7.83 4.68 -12.03
CA ILE A 43 7.87 4.80 -13.50
C ILE A 43 8.93 5.79 -13.94
N ARG A 44 9.00 6.99 -13.32
CA ARG A 44 10.02 8.00 -13.67
C ARG A 44 11.44 7.50 -13.44
N VAL A 45 11.69 6.82 -12.32
CA VAL A 45 13.02 6.29 -11.98
C VAL A 45 13.43 5.23 -13.00
N LEU A 46 12.57 4.25 -13.25
CA LEU A 46 12.87 3.14 -14.18
C LEU A 46 13.06 3.64 -15.62
N ALA A 47 12.20 4.55 -16.09
CA ALA A 47 12.33 5.13 -17.41
C ALA A 47 13.64 5.90 -17.57
N ALA A 48 14.03 6.69 -16.56
CA ALA A 48 15.29 7.44 -16.58
C ALA A 48 16.51 6.53 -16.60
N GLU A 49 16.49 5.41 -15.88
CA GLU A 49 17.58 4.43 -15.83
C GLU A 49 17.89 3.81 -17.21
N VAL A 50 16.88 3.64 -18.06
CA VAL A 50 17.03 3.06 -19.42
C VAL A 50 16.97 4.09 -20.55
N GLY A 51 16.84 5.38 -20.22
CA GLY A 51 16.73 6.45 -21.20
C GLY A 51 15.40 6.42 -22.00
N ALA A 52 14.36 5.77 -21.46
CA ALA A 52 13.06 5.72 -22.12
C ALA A 52 12.30 7.03 -21.95
N VAL A 53 11.67 7.48 -23.05
CA VAL A 53 10.78 8.65 -23.02
C VAL A 53 9.36 8.18 -22.75
N VAL A 54 8.83 8.52 -21.59
CA VAL A 54 7.44 8.25 -21.21
C VAL A 54 6.61 9.51 -21.50
N ALA A 55 5.72 9.42 -22.48
CA ALA A 55 4.87 10.55 -22.89
C ALA A 55 3.74 10.85 -21.88
N ASP A 56 3.18 9.80 -21.28
CA ASP A 56 2.06 9.90 -20.33
C ASP A 56 2.23 8.93 -19.16
N ILE A 57 2.76 9.46 -18.05
CA ILE A 57 2.94 8.70 -16.82
C ILE A 57 1.58 8.38 -16.17
N ALA A 58 0.59 9.26 -16.31
CA ALA A 58 -0.72 9.02 -15.70
C ALA A 58 -1.42 7.83 -16.37
N ALA A 59 -1.36 7.73 -17.70
CA ALA A 59 -1.89 6.56 -18.42
C ALA A 59 -1.20 5.25 -18.01
N MET A 60 0.13 5.25 -17.81
CA MET A 60 0.85 4.08 -17.32
C MET A 60 0.44 3.69 -15.89
N VAL A 61 0.21 4.67 -15.04
CA VAL A 61 -0.31 4.41 -13.68
C VAL A 61 -1.68 3.74 -13.77
N GLU A 62 -2.61 4.31 -14.54
CA GLU A 62 -3.96 3.74 -14.71
C GLU A 62 -3.91 2.32 -15.30
N GLU A 63 -3.06 2.08 -16.29
CA GLU A 63 -2.86 0.75 -16.87
C GLU A 63 -2.36 -0.24 -15.85
N LYS A 64 -1.34 0.11 -15.07
CA LYS A 64 -0.79 -0.76 -14.03
C LYS A 64 -1.85 -1.11 -12.97
N GLU A 65 -2.63 -0.11 -12.51
CA GLU A 65 -3.68 -0.37 -11.52
C GLU A 65 -4.81 -1.25 -12.09
N ARG A 66 -5.20 -1.01 -13.33
CA ARG A 66 -6.17 -1.86 -14.04
C ARG A 66 -5.68 -3.30 -14.18
N LEU A 67 -4.39 -3.51 -14.49
CA LEU A 67 -3.79 -4.85 -14.55
C LEU A 67 -3.76 -5.53 -13.19
N PHE A 68 -3.48 -4.78 -12.10
CA PHE A 68 -3.55 -5.33 -10.75
C PHE A 68 -4.94 -5.85 -10.41
N LEU A 69 -6.00 -5.09 -10.76
CA LEU A 69 -7.39 -5.51 -10.50
C LEU A 69 -7.77 -6.83 -11.17
N GLN A 70 -7.07 -7.25 -12.22
CA GLN A 70 -7.27 -8.57 -12.84
C GLN A 70 -6.73 -9.73 -12.00
N HIS A 71 -5.92 -9.45 -10.99
CA HIS A 71 -5.29 -10.45 -10.12
C HIS A 71 -5.91 -10.56 -8.73
N LEU A 72 -7.05 -9.91 -8.47
CA LEU A 72 -7.70 -9.90 -7.16
C LEU A 72 -7.99 -11.31 -6.62
N ASP A 73 -8.31 -12.27 -7.50
CA ASP A 73 -8.59 -13.65 -7.10
C ASP A 73 -7.38 -14.38 -6.52
N SER A 74 -6.17 -13.91 -6.79
CA SER A 74 -4.92 -14.49 -6.27
C SER A 74 -4.50 -13.92 -4.92
N LEU A 75 -5.22 -12.93 -4.38
CA LEU A 75 -4.86 -12.28 -3.12
C LEU A 75 -5.19 -13.18 -1.92
N ALA A 76 -4.28 -13.19 -0.95
CA ALA A 76 -4.45 -13.87 0.32
C ALA A 76 -4.32 -12.89 1.51
N PRO A 77 -5.03 -13.13 2.62
CA PRO A 77 -4.83 -12.36 3.84
C PRO A 77 -3.49 -12.71 4.51
N ILE A 78 -2.84 -11.72 5.10
CA ILE A 78 -1.71 -11.96 6.01
C ILE A 78 -2.32 -12.32 7.37
N VAL A 79 -2.44 -13.63 7.61
CA VAL A 79 -3.23 -14.20 8.70
C VAL A 79 -2.92 -13.61 10.08
N PRO A 80 -1.66 -13.45 10.51
CA PRO A 80 -1.38 -12.90 11.84
C PRO A 80 -1.92 -11.47 12.03
N VAL A 81 -1.78 -10.61 11.01
CA VAL A 81 -2.26 -9.22 11.07
C VAL A 81 -3.78 -9.18 11.06
N VAL A 82 -4.42 -9.98 10.19
CA VAL A 82 -5.88 -10.08 10.13
C VAL A 82 -6.46 -10.63 11.43
N ALA A 83 -5.79 -11.56 12.10
CA ALA A 83 -6.22 -12.08 13.40
C ALA A 83 -6.23 -10.99 14.49
N ILE A 84 -5.24 -10.09 14.48
CA ILE A 84 -5.23 -8.93 15.38
C ILE A 84 -6.40 -7.99 15.06
N ALA A 85 -6.58 -7.63 13.78
CA ALA A 85 -7.71 -6.80 13.38
C ALA A 85 -9.06 -7.42 13.81
N ALA A 86 -9.22 -8.73 13.64
CA ALA A 86 -10.41 -9.47 14.08
C ALA A 86 -10.62 -9.37 15.61
N ALA A 87 -9.55 -9.51 16.39
CA ALA A 87 -9.61 -9.44 17.86
C ALA A 87 -10.06 -8.07 18.38
N TYR A 88 -9.76 -7.01 17.63
CA TYR A 88 -10.13 -5.62 18.01
C TYR A 88 -11.35 -5.08 17.28
N ARG A 89 -11.91 -5.81 16.31
CA ARG A 89 -13.12 -5.43 15.58
C ARG A 89 -14.27 -5.12 16.55
N GLY A 90 -14.85 -3.93 16.41
CA GLY A 90 -15.94 -3.44 17.26
C GLY A 90 -15.52 -3.05 18.70
N LYS A 91 -14.23 -3.16 19.05
CA LYS A 91 -13.68 -2.77 20.35
C LYS A 91 -12.85 -1.50 20.27
N LEU A 92 -12.10 -1.34 19.19
CA LEU A 92 -11.29 -0.15 18.92
C LEU A 92 -11.63 0.42 17.55
N PRO A 93 -11.55 1.75 17.36
CA PRO A 93 -11.65 2.34 16.04
C PRO A 93 -10.44 1.92 15.20
N MET A 94 -10.68 1.44 13.98
CA MET A 94 -9.65 0.99 13.07
C MET A 94 -9.77 1.69 11.72
N ALA A 95 -8.65 2.03 11.11
CA ALA A 95 -8.56 2.59 9.78
C ALA A 95 -7.55 1.83 8.93
N VAL A 96 -7.74 1.86 7.61
CA VAL A 96 -6.70 1.53 6.64
C VAL A 96 -6.04 2.82 6.18
N ALA A 97 -4.69 2.85 6.21
CA ALA A 97 -3.87 3.96 5.73
C ALA A 97 -2.84 3.44 4.74
N SER A 98 -3.06 3.69 3.45
CA SER A 98 -2.29 3.13 2.34
C SER A 98 -1.76 4.21 1.40
N GLY A 99 -0.58 3.97 0.83
CA GLY A 99 -0.05 4.74 -0.30
C GLY A 99 -0.63 4.30 -1.67
N GLY A 100 -1.49 3.29 -1.68
CA GLY A 100 -2.18 2.82 -2.88
C GLY A 100 -3.37 3.70 -3.25
N TYR A 101 -3.83 3.56 -4.50
CA TYR A 101 -5.02 4.25 -5.00
C TYR A 101 -6.30 3.66 -4.40
N ARG A 102 -7.30 4.53 -4.22
CA ARG A 102 -8.55 4.22 -3.52
C ARG A 102 -9.26 2.98 -4.04
N ASP A 103 -9.42 2.88 -5.35
CA ASP A 103 -10.13 1.75 -5.97
C ASP A 103 -9.39 0.44 -5.78
N VAL A 104 -8.06 0.46 -5.85
CA VAL A 104 -7.20 -0.71 -5.61
C VAL A 104 -7.31 -1.18 -4.16
N VAL A 105 -7.16 -0.26 -3.21
CA VAL A 105 -7.24 -0.57 -1.77
C VAL A 105 -8.65 -1.07 -1.41
N ARG A 106 -9.70 -0.41 -1.90
CA ARG A 106 -11.08 -0.83 -1.69
C ARG A 106 -11.34 -2.23 -2.23
N SER A 107 -11.02 -2.48 -3.51
CA SER A 107 -11.23 -3.78 -4.14
C SER A 107 -10.46 -4.91 -3.44
N THR A 108 -9.24 -4.64 -2.97
CA THR A 108 -8.45 -5.57 -2.15
C THR A 108 -9.16 -5.94 -0.86
N LEU A 109 -9.65 -4.94 -0.11
CA LEU A 109 -10.35 -5.16 1.15
C LEU A 109 -11.70 -5.88 0.94
N GLU A 110 -12.44 -5.53 -0.10
CA GLU A 110 -13.71 -6.18 -0.48
C GLU A 110 -13.47 -7.64 -0.86
N ARG A 111 -12.46 -7.92 -1.68
CA ARG A 111 -12.08 -9.29 -2.08
C ARG A 111 -11.75 -10.17 -0.88
N LEU A 112 -11.10 -9.62 0.14
CA LEU A 112 -10.76 -10.32 1.38
C LEU A 112 -11.85 -10.25 2.46
N GLN A 113 -12.99 -9.62 2.18
CA GLN A 113 -14.10 -9.40 3.11
C GLN A 113 -13.71 -8.63 4.39
N LEU A 114 -12.73 -7.72 4.27
CA LEU A 114 -12.21 -6.94 5.38
C LEU A 114 -12.73 -5.49 5.40
N ARG A 115 -13.37 -5.01 4.31
CA ARG A 115 -13.72 -3.59 4.17
C ARG A 115 -14.54 -3.05 5.35
N GLU A 116 -15.53 -3.81 5.80
CA GLU A 116 -16.45 -3.41 6.86
C GLU A 116 -15.85 -3.48 8.29
N TRP A 117 -14.58 -3.91 8.42
CA TRP A 117 -13.90 -3.92 9.71
C TRP A 117 -13.31 -2.56 10.07
N PHE A 118 -13.14 -1.69 9.09
CA PHE A 118 -12.47 -0.40 9.20
C PHE A 118 -13.46 0.74 9.01
N ALA A 119 -13.50 1.64 9.98
CA ALA A 119 -14.40 2.80 9.98
C ALA A 119 -14.06 3.78 8.84
N THR A 120 -12.78 3.86 8.47
CA THR A 120 -12.33 4.73 7.37
C THR A 120 -11.14 4.14 6.63
N MET A 121 -10.91 4.68 5.45
CA MET A 121 -9.78 4.36 4.58
C MET A 121 -9.15 5.67 4.10
N VAL A 122 -7.84 5.80 4.27
CA VAL A 122 -7.03 6.91 3.76
C VAL A 122 -6.08 6.35 2.70
N THR A 123 -6.05 6.97 1.54
CA THR A 123 -5.37 6.50 0.33
C THR A 123 -4.49 7.60 -0.27
N ALA A 124 -3.76 7.31 -1.33
CA ALA A 124 -2.88 8.27 -1.98
C ALA A 124 -3.57 9.58 -2.37
N GLU A 125 -4.86 9.52 -2.70
CA GLU A 125 -5.63 10.70 -3.11
C GLU A 125 -6.07 11.60 -1.94
N ASP A 126 -5.96 11.11 -0.71
CA ASP A 126 -6.41 11.84 0.48
C ASP A 126 -5.33 12.77 1.06
N THR A 127 -4.06 12.62 0.65
CA THR A 127 -2.93 13.37 1.21
C THR A 127 -1.99 13.88 0.13
N ALA A 128 -1.46 15.08 0.33
CA ALA A 128 -0.54 15.70 -0.63
C ALA A 128 0.88 15.13 -0.55
N ARG A 129 1.28 14.64 0.63
CA ARG A 129 2.61 14.07 0.88
C ARG A 129 2.47 12.61 1.24
N HIS A 130 3.32 11.78 0.61
CA HIS A 130 3.32 10.33 0.80
C HIS A 130 4.39 9.90 1.81
N LYS A 131 4.31 8.65 2.30
CA LYS A 131 5.34 8.04 3.14
C LYS A 131 6.73 8.29 2.52
N PRO A 132 7.73 8.71 3.30
CA PRO A 132 7.82 8.69 4.77
C PRO A 132 7.19 9.89 5.49
N GLU A 133 6.46 10.79 4.81
CA GLU A 133 5.72 11.85 5.50
C GLU A 133 4.53 11.26 6.26
N PRO A 134 4.18 11.84 7.43
CA PRO A 134 3.21 11.23 8.35
C PRO A 134 1.74 11.43 7.95
N ASP A 135 1.48 12.15 6.86
CA ASP A 135 0.17 12.71 6.51
C ASP A 135 -0.93 11.65 6.46
N VAL A 136 -0.67 10.48 5.85
CA VAL A 136 -1.65 9.41 5.73
C VAL A 136 -2.10 8.87 7.09
N PHE A 137 -1.19 8.76 8.05
CA PHE A 137 -1.51 8.27 9.40
C PHE A 137 -2.19 9.35 10.24
N LEU A 138 -1.74 10.60 10.15
CA LEU A 138 -2.37 11.72 10.83
C LEU A 138 -3.81 11.94 10.34
N GLU A 139 -4.05 11.84 9.04
CA GLU A 139 -5.39 11.92 8.46
C GLU A 139 -6.27 10.75 8.91
N ALA A 140 -5.72 9.53 9.02
CA ALA A 140 -6.45 8.38 9.54
C ALA A 140 -6.87 8.61 11.01
N ALA A 141 -5.96 9.06 11.87
CA ALA A 141 -6.27 9.39 13.28
C ALA A 141 -7.33 10.49 13.37
N ARG A 142 -7.21 11.55 12.55
CA ARG A 142 -8.20 12.63 12.47
C ARG A 142 -9.59 12.12 12.12
N ARG A 143 -9.70 11.25 11.11
CA ARG A 143 -11.00 10.65 10.68
C ARG A 143 -11.58 9.72 11.74
N LEU A 144 -10.74 9.04 12.51
CA LEU A 144 -11.18 8.21 13.63
C LEU A 144 -11.54 9.03 14.87
N GLY A 145 -11.14 10.30 14.95
CA GLY A 145 -11.34 11.14 16.14
C GLY A 145 -10.47 10.73 17.33
N VAL A 146 -9.27 10.19 17.07
CA VAL A 146 -8.34 9.71 18.10
C VAL A 146 -7.03 10.51 18.09
N VAL A 147 -6.34 10.50 19.25
CA VAL A 147 -5.03 11.15 19.40
C VAL A 147 -3.94 10.29 18.76
N ALA A 148 -3.08 10.89 17.94
CA ALA A 148 -2.03 10.16 17.21
C ALA A 148 -1.12 9.35 18.15
N GLY A 149 -0.71 9.91 19.30
CA GLY A 149 0.13 9.22 20.28
C GLY A 149 -0.50 7.98 20.94
N GLU A 150 -1.81 7.76 20.76
CA GLU A 150 -2.53 6.58 21.25
C GLU A 150 -2.76 5.53 20.14
N CYS A 151 -2.23 5.78 18.93
CA CYS A 151 -2.40 4.89 17.79
C CYS A 151 -1.22 3.92 17.64
N ALA A 152 -1.52 2.69 17.25
CA ALA A 152 -0.56 1.73 16.73
C ALA A 152 -0.75 1.58 15.22
N VAL A 153 0.34 1.62 14.47
CA VAL A 153 0.41 1.43 13.02
C VAL A 153 1.12 0.12 12.75
N PHE A 154 0.45 -0.81 12.07
CA PHE A 154 1.01 -2.06 11.58
C PHE A 154 1.52 -1.81 10.15
N GLU A 155 2.80 -2.13 9.89
CA GLU A 155 3.47 -1.71 8.65
C GLU A 155 4.56 -2.71 8.25
N ASP A 156 4.77 -2.89 6.95
CA ASP A 156 5.73 -3.83 6.37
C ASP A 156 6.90 -3.16 5.63
N THR A 157 6.95 -1.81 5.63
CA THR A 157 8.02 -1.05 4.95
C THR A 157 8.75 -0.09 5.90
N ASP A 158 10.05 0.14 5.63
CA ASP A 158 10.82 1.09 6.43
C ASP A 158 10.29 2.51 6.30
N ILE A 159 9.84 2.90 5.10
CA ILE A 159 9.26 4.24 4.89
C ILE A 159 7.93 4.42 5.62
N GLY A 160 7.14 3.35 5.76
CA GLY A 160 5.90 3.39 6.53
C GLY A 160 6.15 3.42 8.03
N LEU A 161 7.11 2.65 8.54
CA LEU A 161 7.53 2.71 9.94
C LEU A 161 8.09 4.10 10.29
N GLU A 162 8.87 4.70 9.40
CA GLU A 162 9.35 6.07 9.58
C GLU A 162 8.20 7.09 9.57
N ALA A 163 7.20 6.92 8.70
CA ALA A 163 6.00 7.76 8.69
C ALA A 163 5.21 7.66 9.99
N ALA A 164 5.05 6.44 10.55
CA ALA A 164 4.42 6.23 11.85
C ALA A 164 5.17 6.93 12.98
N ARG A 165 6.51 6.80 13.00
CA ARG A 165 7.38 7.49 13.95
C ARG A 165 7.23 9.02 13.87
N ARG A 166 7.21 9.58 12.65
CA ARG A 166 7.01 11.03 12.43
C ARG A 166 5.61 11.49 12.83
N ALA A 167 4.61 10.61 12.73
CA ALA A 167 3.26 10.88 13.22
C ALA A 167 3.16 10.85 14.76
N GLY A 168 4.21 10.42 15.48
CA GLY A 168 4.17 10.20 16.92
C GLY A 168 3.38 8.96 17.33
N MET A 169 3.22 7.99 16.41
CA MET A 169 2.48 6.74 16.61
C MET A 169 3.43 5.58 16.91
N LEU A 170 2.92 4.53 17.55
CA LEU A 170 3.64 3.27 17.73
C LEU A 170 3.68 2.51 16.39
N GLY A 171 4.86 2.42 15.77
CA GLY A 171 5.07 1.55 14.60
C GLY A 171 5.30 0.10 15.02
N VAL A 172 4.55 -0.81 14.42
CA VAL A 172 4.66 -2.27 14.62
C VAL A 172 5.09 -2.88 13.29
N ASP A 173 6.34 -3.37 13.23
CA ASP A 173 6.86 -4.06 12.07
C ASP A 173 6.24 -5.46 11.96
N VAL A 174 5.52 -5.71 10.87
CA VAL A 174 4.83 -6.99 10.64
C VAL A 174 5.66 -7.98 9.81
N ARG A 175 6.78 -7.57 9.25
CA ARG A 175 7.65 -8.44 8.42
C ARG A 175 8.08 -9.74 9.13
N PRO A 176 8.39 -9.72 10.46
CA PRO A 176 8.76 -10.95 11.18
C PRO A 176 7.62 -11.96 11.35
N TRP A 177 6.37 -11.57 11.11
CA TRP A 177 5.21 -12.45 11.35
C TRP A 177 4.93 -13.41 10.19
N GLY A 178 5.73 -13.31 9.14
CA GLY A 178 5.76 -14.26 8.05
C GLY A 178 4.71 -14.02 6.97
N LYS A 179 5.18 -14.23 5.74
CA LYS A 179 4.29 -14.61 4.63
C LYS A 179 4.11 -16.13 4.80
N VAL A 180 2.91 -16.57 5.08
CA VAL A 180 2.57 -18.00 5.09
C VAL A 180 2.47 -18.50 3.66
#